data_9a4898b70d86a4167b8e49c1c810caba
#
_entry.id   9a4898b70d86a4167b8e49c1c810caba
#
_cell.length_a   1.000
_cell.length_b   1.000
_cell.length_c   1.000
_cell.angle_alpha   90.00
_cell.angle_beta   90.00
_cell.angle_gamma   90.00
#
_symmetry.space_group_name_H-M   'P 1'
#
loop_
_entity.id
_entity.type
_entity.pdbx_description
1 polymer ?
#
loop_
_entity_poly.entity_id
_entity_poly.type
_entity_poly.pdbx_seq_one_letter_code
_entity_poly.pdbx_strand_id
1 'polypeptide(L)'
;ADDFVYSWKRVCDPVVAAPYAETVLGMVKGFDEAQAGDLDALAVSAPDAKTLVVELSNPCPYFESLVAFATLSPVQQATVEANGDAWATAAETYISNGPFYITEWVPGSHIIMSKNPYYWNADAIKLGSIKFVLMEDSNAAYTAYQSGDVLFIKDVPTQEIPSLQGNPEFHVEPNLGTYYLSMNLEDPAFENVNVRKALSLAIDRDYVANTLMQGTYSPAYNLVGEGWVDTDGSSFNANANGGQSYISDD
;
A
#
# COMPACT_ATOMS: atom_id res chain seq x y z
N ALA A 1 9.71 -16.82 -15.02
CA ALA A 1 8.26 -16.77 -14.79
C ALA A 1 7.85 -17.64 -13.59
N ASP A 2 8.63 -18.68 -13.27
CA ASP A 2 8.32 -19.62 -12.18
C ASP A 2 8.24 -18.93 -10.80
N ASP A 3 9.09 -17.93 -10.53
CA ASP A 3 9.02 -17.17 -9.28
C ASP A 3 7.68 -16.40 -9.11
N PHE A 4 7.04 -15.99 -10.21
CA PHE A 4 5.69 -15.42 -10.13
C PHE A 4 4.65 -16.48 -9.76
N VAL A 5 4.72 -17.66 -10.38
CA VAL A 5 3.81 -18.77 -10.06
C VAL A 5 3.96 -19.16 -8.59
N TYR A 6 5.20 -19.33 -8.13
CA TYR A 6 5.51 -19.61 -6.74
C TYR A 6 4.97 -18.54 -5.79
N SER A 7 5.25 -17.27 -6.09
CA SER A 7 4.86 -16.15 -5.23
C SER A 7 3.35 -16.01 -5.10
N TRP A 8 2.61 -16.15 -6.20
CA TRP A 8 1.15 -16.01 -6.18
C TRP A 8 0.47 -17.19 -5.51
N LYS A 9 0.99 -18.43 -5.71
CA LYS A 9 0.55 -19.60 -4.92
C LYS A 9 0.83 -19.39 -3.43
N ARG A 10 2.01 -18.87 -3.07
CA ARG A 10 2.36 -18.55 -1.69
C ARG A 10 1.45 -17.48 -1.07
N VAL A 11 1.00 -16.49 -1.82
CA VAL A 11 0.01 -15.50 -1.35
C VAL A 11 -1.32 -16.16 -1.02
N CYS A 12 -1.73 -17.19 -1.77
CA CYS A 12 -2.96 -17.96 -1.53
C CYS A 12 -2.80 -19.02 -0.42
N ASP A 13 -1.58 -19.31 0.04
CA ASP A 13 -1.35 -20.34 1.06
C ASP A 13 -1.98 -19.92 2.40
N PRO A 14 -2.93 -20.72 2.96
CA PRO A 14 -3.54 -20.41 4.24
C PRO A 14 -2.54 -20.38 5.41
N VAL A 15 -1.38 -21.04 5.27
CA VAL A 15 -0.30 -21.00 6.29
C VAL A 15 0.38 -19.64 6.29
N VAL A 16 0.53 -19.01 5.12
CA VAL A 16 1.09 -17.65 4.98
C VAL A 16 0.08 -16.59 5.43
N ALA A 17 -1.21 -16.87 5.26
CA ALA A 17 -2.31 -16.00 5.67
C ALA A 17 -2.16 -14.55 5.20
N ALA A 18 -1.82 -14.34 3.92
CA ALA A 18 -1.58 -13.02 3.36
C ALA A 18 -2.87 -12.18 3.37
N PRO A 19 -2.90 -11.00 4.05
CA PRO A 19 -4.14 -10.25 4.28
C PRO A 19 -4.80 -9.72 3.00
N TYR A 20 -4.04 -9.59 1.92
CA TYR A 20 -4.53 -9.09 0.63
C TYR A 20 -4.80 -10.18 -0.41
N ALA A 21 -4.68 -11.46 -0.05
CA ALA A 21 -4.84 -12.57 -1.00
C ALA A 21 -6.14 -12.48 -1.81
N GLU A 22 -7.28 -12.34 -1.13
CA GLU A 22 -8.59 -12.22 -1.78
C GLU A 22 -8.69 -10.96 -2.65
N THR A 23 -8.20 -9.81 -2.14
CA THR A 23 -8.26 -8.52 -2.86
C THR A 23 -7.53 -8.59 -4.20
N VAL A 24 -6.36 -9.23 -4.24
CA VAL A 24 -5.47 -9.20 -5.42
C VAL A 24 -5.58 -10.44 -6.31
N LEU A 25 -6.03 -11.58 -5.79
CA LEU A 25 -6.11 -12.86 -6.52
C LEU A 25 -7.52 -13.50 -6.51
N GLY A 26 -8.52 -12.95 -5.82
CA GLY A 26 -9.85 -13.51 -5.74
C GLY A 26 -10.58 -13.66 -7.07
N MET A 27 -10.17 -12.89 -8.11
CA MET A 27 -10.67 -13.05 -9.48
C MET A 27 -9.94 -14.12 -10.29
N VAL A 28 -8.84 -14.70 -9.78
CA VAL A 28 -8.11 -15.76 -10.46
C VAL A 28 -8.85 -17.09 -10.24
N LYS A 29 -9.04 -17.85 -11.31
CA LYS A 29 -9.71 -19.14 -11.27
C LYS A 29 -8.97 -20.11 -10.35
N GLY A 30 -9.71 -20.81 -9.49
CA GLY A 30 -9.14 -21.74 -8.51
C GLY A 30 -8.65 -21.07 -7.23
N PHE A 31 -8.97 -19.79 -7.00
CA PHE A 31 -8.57 -19.06 -5.80
C PHE A 31 -9.14 -19.69 -4.52
N ASP A 32 -10.43 -20.03 -4.49
CA ASP A 32 -11.08 -20.60 -3.30
C ASP A 32 -10.48 -21.95 -2.91
N GLU A 33 -10.19 -22.80 -3.89
CA GLU A 33 -9.52 -24.09 -3.68
C GLU A 33 -8.09 -23.90 -3.17
N ALA A 34 -7.37 -22.89 -3.72
CA ALA A 34 -6.02 -22.57 -3.25
C ALA A 34 -6.02 -22.06 -1.80
N GLN A 35 -6.98 -21.21 -1.43
CA GLN A 35 -7.19 -20.77 -0.04
C GLN A 35 -7.60 -21.93 0.89
N ALA A 36 -8.21 -22.97 0.37
CA ALA A 36 -8.51 -24.19 1.12
C ALA A 36 -7.29 -25.15 1.24
N GLY A 37 -6.15 -24.81 0.62
CA GLY A 37 -4.89 -25.55 0.70
C GLY A 37 -4.50 -26.30 -0.57
N ASP A 38 -5.33 -26.33 -1.61
CA ASP A 38 -4.96 -26.87 -2.94
C ASP A 38 -4.33 -25.78 -3.82
N LEU A 39 -3.10 -25.45 -3.54
CA LEU A 39 -2.37 -24.39 -4.25
C LEU A 39 -2.22 -24.67 -5.76
N ASP A 40 -2.33 -25.91 -6.19
CA ASP A 40 -2.23 -26.29 -7.60
C ASP A 40 -3.52 -25.99 -8.39
N ALA A 41 -4.63 -25.78 -7.70
CA ALA A 41 -5.87 -25.33 -8.31
C ALA A 41 -5.80 -23.89 -8.86
N LEU A 42 -4.92 -23.04 -8.30
CA LEU A 42 -4.76 -21.65 -8.77
C LEU A 42 -4.30 -21.63 -10.22
N ALA A 43 -5.11 -21.06 -11.10
CA ALA A 43 -4.85 -21.06 -12.55
C ALA A 43 -3.79 -20.04 -12.98
N VAL A 44 -2.58 -20.21 -12.44
CA VAL A 44 -1.37 -19.46 -12.77
C VAL A 44 -0.30 -20.45 -13.21
N SER A 45 0.29 -20.25 -14.38
CA SER A 45 1.29 -21.15 -14.94
C SER A 45 2.38 -20.43 -15.72
N ALA A 46 3.54 -21.05 -15.83
CA ALA A 46 4.66 -20.59 -16.64
C ALA A 46 5.01 -21.65 -17.68
N PRO A 47 4.45 -21.56 -18.92
CA PRO A 47 4.73 -22.54 -19.98
C PRO A 47 6.18 -22.47 -20.48
N ASP A 48 6.86 -21.37 -20.25
CA ASP A 48 8.29 -21.15 -20.48
C ASP A 48 8.85 -20.11 -19.53
N ALA A 49 10.17 -19.91 -19.54
CA ALA A 49 10.88 -19.03 -18.60
C ALA A 49 10.48 -17.55 -18.64
N LYS A 50 9.76 -17.09 -19.68
CA LYS A 50 9.42 -15.68 -19.90
C LYS A 50 7.92 -15.43 -20.00
N THR A 51 7.09 -16.47 -20.05
CA THR A 51 5.65 -16.37 -20.20
C THR A 51 4.97 -16.74 -18.88
N LEU A 52 4.13 -15.83 -18.38
CA LEU A 52 3.19 -16.08 -17.29
C LEU A 52 1.78 -16.12 -17.88
N VAL A 53 1.04 -17.17 -17.60
CA VAL A 53 -0.38 -17.31 -18.02
C VAL A 53 -1.24 -17.33 -16.78
N VAL A 54 -2.28 -16.49 -16.78
CA VAL A 54 -3.26 -16.38 -15.71
C VAL A 54 -4.65 -16.50 -16.29
N GLU A 55 -5.47 -17.41 -15.73
CA GLU A 55 -6.88 -17.52 -16.10
C GLU A 55 -7.75 -16.84 -15.04
N LEU A 56 -8.61 -15.92 -15.46
CA LEU A 56 -9.56 -15.24 -14.58
C LEU A 56 -10.91 -15.97 -14.60
N SER A 57 -11.59 -16.00 -13.45
CA SER A 57 -12.94 -16.56 -13.32
C SER A 57 -13.99 -15.73 -14.09
N ASN A 58 -13.78 -14.42 -14.14
CA ASN A 58 -14.61 -13.45 -14.84
C ASN A 58 -13.75 -12.34 -15.44
N PRO A 59 -14.22 -11.60 -16.46
CA PRO A 59 -13.51 -10.43 -16.96
C PRO A 59 -13.24 -9.42 -15.86
N CYS A 60 -11.97 -9.01 -15.71
CA CYS A 60 -11.54 -8.02 -14.74
C CYS A 60 -10.73 -6.92 -15.45
N PRO A 61 -11.36 -5.80 -15.84
CA PRO A 61 -10.68 -4.73 -16.61
C PRO A 61 -9.52 -4.08 -15.89
N TYR A 62 -9.48 -4.13 -14.55
CA TYR A 62 -8.45 -3.55 -13.71
C TYR A 62 -7.39 -4.55 -13.24
N PHE A 63 -7.38 -5.79 -13.75
CA PHE A 63 -6.44 -6.82 -13.32
C PHE A 63 -4.98 -6.40 -13.55
N GLU A 64 -4.67 -5.75 -14.66
CA GLU A 64 -3.32 -5.25 -14.94
C GLU A 64 -2.86 -4.21 -13.90
N SER A 65 -3.78 -3.41 -13.35
CA SER A 65 -3.47 -2.50 -12.26
C SER A 65 -3.22 -3.23 -10.94
N LEU A 66 -3.93 -4.34 -10.68
CA LEU A 66 -3.71 -5.15 -9.49
C LEU A 66 -2.35 -5.84 -9.48
N VAL A 67 -1.83 -6.27 -10.65
CA VAL A 67 -0.50 -6.92 -10.71
C VAL A 67 0.66 -5.97 -10.35
N ALA A 68 0.42 -4.66 -10.32
CA ALA A 68 1.36 -3.68 -9.81
C ALA A 68 1.35 -3.56 -8.27
N PHE A 69 0.41 -4.20 -7.58
CA PHE A 69 0.32 -4.17 -6.12
C PHE A 69 1.45 -4.99 -5.49
N ALA A 70 2.08 -4.44 -4.46
CA ALA A 70 3.30 -5.00 -3.85
C ALA A 70 3.18 -6.48 -3.43
N THR A 71 1.99 -6.93 -2.99
CA THR A 71 1.72 -8.32 -2.61
C THR A 71 1.97 -9.31 -3.76
N LEU A 72 1.80 -8.87 -5.02
CA LEU A 72 2.02 -9.70 -6.21
C LEU A 72 3.45 -9.62 -6.75
N SER A 73 4.34 -8.86 -6.11
CA SER A 73 5.76 -8.83 -6.48
C SER A 73 6.38 -10.21 -6.32
N PRO A 74 7.19 -10.67 -7.30
CA PRO A 74 7.80 -11.98 -7.23
C PRO A 74 8.87 -12.03 -6.14
N VAL A 75 8.89 -13.12 -5.39
CA VAL A 75 9.97 -13.50 -4.46
C VAL A 75 10.70 -14.71 -5.01
N GLN A 76 12.01 -14.77 -4.81
CA GLN A 76 12.81 -15.88 -5.31
C GLN A 76 12.54 -17.14 -4.48
N GLN A 77 11.96 -18.17 -5.09
CA GLN A 77 11.60 -19.43 -4.45
C GLN A 77 12.77 -20.04 -3.67
N ALA A 78 13.93 -20.20 -4.30
CA ALA A 78 15.07 -20.80 -3.66
C ALA A 78 15.53 -20.08 -2.38
N THR A 79 15.43 -18.76 -2.35
CA THR A 79 15.77 -17.96 -1.17
C THR A 79 14.75 -18.12 -0.05
N VAL A 80 13.46 -18.12 -0.39
CA VAL A 80 12.39 -18.31 0.61
C VAL A 80 12.48 -19.71 1.21
N GLU A 81 12.64 -20.75 0.40
CA GLU A 81 12.75 -22.13 0.87
C GLU A 81 14.00 -22.39 1.72
N ALA A 82 15.13 -21.75 1.39
CA ALA A 82 16.37 -21.89 2.15
C ALA A 82 16.35 -21.19 3.50
N ASN A 83 15.56 -20.10 3.66
CA ASN A 83 15.61 -19.25 4.85
C ASN A 83 14.30 -19.22 5.66
N GLY A 84 13.21 -19.85 5.17
CA GLY A 84 11.90 -19.79 5.81
C GLY A 84 11.48 -18.32 6.04
N ASP A 85 10.91 -17.99 7.20
CA ASP A 85 10.43 -16.64 7.52
C ASP A 85 11.54 -15.59 7.60
N ALA A 86 12.79 -16.01 7.68
CA ALA A 86 13.95 -15.11 7.75
C ALA A 86 14.39 -14.54 6.38
N TRP A 87 13.78 -15.00 5.26
CA TRP A 87 14.19 -14.57 3.91
C TRP A 87 14.17 -13.05 3.69
N ALA A 88 13.31 -12.32 4.40
CA ALA A 88 13.10 -10.88 4.25
C ALA A 88 13.52 -10.08 5.50
N THR A 89 14.39 -10.61 6.37
CA THR A 89 14.76 -9.97 7.63
C THR A 89 16.24 -9.57 7.72
N ALA A 90 17.05 -9.91 6.69
CA ALA A 90 18.46 -9.59 6.64
C ALA A 90 18.88 -9.16 5.22
N ALA A 91 19.93 -8.36 5.12
CA ALA A 91 20.43 -7.85 3.84
C ALA A 91 20.87 -8.99 2.91
N GLU A 92 21.47 -10.04 3.47
CA GLU A 92 22.06 -11.17 2.75
C GLU A 92 21.00 -12.07 2.10
N THR A 93 19.78 -12.07 2.65
CA THR A 93 18.68 -12.93 2.17
C THR A 93 17.62 -12.14 1.40
N TYR A 94 17.62 -10.81 1.46
CA TYR A 94 16.66 -9.96 0.78
C TYR A 94 17.06 -9.73 -0.69
N ILE A 95 16.64 -10.62 -1.58
CA ILE A 95 16.91 -10.50 -3.02
C ILE A 95 15.87 -9.61 -3.68
N SER A 96 16.34 -8.67 -4.51
CA SER A 96 15.50 -7.70 -5.21
C SER A 96 15.90 -7.56 -6.68
N ASN A 97 14.91 -7.41 -7.54
CA ASN A 97 15.07 -7.02 -8.94
C ASN A 97 14.80 -5.51 -9.17
N GLY A 98 14.62 -4.75 -8.10
CA GLY A 98 14.38 -3.30 -8.12
C GLY A 98 15.64 -2.48 -8.42
N PRO A 99 15.49 -1.13 -8.49
CA PRO A 99 16.60 -0.21 -8.80
C PRO A 99 17.69 -0.16 -7.74
N PHE A 100 17.41 -0.62 -6.54
CA PHE A 100 18.35 -0.72 -5.42
C PHE A 100 18.21 -2.08 -4.76
N TYR A 101 19.31 -2.55 -4.14
CA TYR A 101 19.33 -3.74 -3.30
C TYR A 101 19.92 -3.41 -1.93
N ILE A 102 19.49 -4.10 -0.89
CA ILE A 102 19.95 -3.86 0.48
C ILE A 102 21.38 -4.38 0.62
N THR A 103 22.27 -3.52 1.10
CA THR A 103 23.68 -3.87 1.39
C THR A 103 23.96 -3.93 2.88
N GLU A 104 23.15 -3.26 3.69
CA GLU A 104 23.27 -3.29 5.15
C GLU A 104 21.88 -3.07 5.76
N TRP A 105 21.54 -3.85 6.76
CA TRP A 105 20.33 -3.68 7.55
C TRP A 105 20.65 -3.86 9.03
N VAL A 106 20.58 -2.75 9.78
CA VAL A 106 20.76 -2.73 11.23
C VAL A 106 19.38 -2.41 11.85
N PRO A 107 18.69 -3.42 12.43
CA PRO A 107 17.37 -3.24 13.02
C PRO A 107 17.36 -2.10 14.06
N GLY A 108 16.33 -1.24 13.99
CA GLY A 108 16.16 -0.09 14.87
C GLY A 108 17.14 1.07 14.63
N SER A 109 18.04 0.96 13.64
CA SER A 109 19.02 2.00 13.32
C SER A 109 18.90 2.48 11.88
N HIS A 110 19.24 1.64 10.90
CA HIS A 110 19.23 2.07 9.51
C HIS A 110 19.21 0.90 8.51
N ILE A 111 18.85 1.24 7.26
CA ILE A 111 18.99 0.37 6.09
C ILE A 111 19.81 1.14 5.04
N ILE A 112 20.84 0.51 4.48
CA ILE A 112 21.60 1.04 3.36
C ILE A 112 21.27 0.22 2.12
N MET A 113 20.94 0.91 1.05
CA MET A 113 20.67 0.32 -0.25
C MET A 113 21.66 0.89 -1.26
N SER A 114 22.21 0.04 -2.12
CA SER A 114 23.08 0.42 -3.23
C SER A 114 22.36 0.26 -4.57
N LYS A 115 22.76 1.05 -5.55
CA LYS A 115 22.25 0.96 -6.93
C LYS A 115 22.43 -0.46 -7.45
N ASN A 116 21.36 -1.04 -8.00
CA ASN A 116 21.38 -2.37 -8.61
C ASN A 116 21.82 -2.27 -10.07
N PRO A 117 23.01 -2.77 -10.43
CA PRO A 117 23.51 -2.74 -11.80
C PRO A 117 22.74 -3.68 -12.74
N TYR A 118 21.98 -4.63 -12.19
CA TYR A 118 21.18 -5.60 -12.95
C TYR A 118 19.71 -5.16 -13.11
N TYR A 119 19.35 -3.98 -12.59
CA TYR A 119 18.02 -3.43 -12.79
C TYR A 119 17.80 -3.14 -14.29
N TRP A 120 16.64 -3.49 -14.82
CA TRP A 120 16.35 -3.38 -16.25
C TRP A 120 16.56 -1.95 -16.82
N ASN A 121 16.42 -0.92 -16.01
CA ASN A 121 16.62 0.48 -16.37
C ASN A 121 17.68 1.14 -15.46
N ALA A 122 18.79 0.45 -15.23
CA ALA A 122 19.85 0.91 -14.34
C ALA A 122 20.44 2.26 -14.77
N ASP A 123 20.53 2.55 -16.08
CA ASP A 123 21.10 3.77 -16.61
C ASP A 123 20.29 5.04 -16.24
N ALA A 124 18.97 4.89 -16.02
CA ALA A 124 18.13 6.01 -15.57
C ALA A 124 18.33 6.35 -14.08
N ILE A 125 18.91 5.44 -13.29
CA ILE A 125 19.10 5.64 -11.86
C ILE A 125 20.34 6.48 -11.61
N LYS A 126 20.15 7.68 -11.07
CA LYS A 126 21.23 8.65 -10.82
C LYS A 126 21.88 8.48 -9.44
N LEU A 127 21.12 8.06 -8.43
CA LEU A 127 21.64 7.85 -7.08
C LEU A 127 22.48 6.59 -7.01
N GLY A 128 23.63 6.65 -6.35
CA GLY A 128 24.50 5.51 -6.10
C GLY A 128 24.04 4.67 -4.91
N SER A 129 23.49 5.33 -3.88
CA SER A 129 23.00 4.68 -2.67
C SER A 129 21.92 5.51 -1.98
N ILE A 130 21.14 4.86 -1.12
CA ILE A 130 20.15 5.48 -0.24
C ILE A 130 20.37 4.91 1.16
N LYS A 131 20.41 5.79 2.17
CA LYS A 131 20.41 5.39 3.58
C LYS A 131 19.09 5.80 4.22
N PHE A 132 18.33 4.84 4.69
CA PHE A 132 17.16 5.05 5.52
C PHE A 132 17.58 5.03 6.98
N VAL A 133 17.39 6.12 7.70
CA VAL A 133 17.55 6.18 9.16
C VAL A 133 16.20 5.87 9.78
N LEU A 134 16.15 4.84 10.62
CA LEU A 134 14.91 4.38 11.24
C LEU A 134 14.62 5.20 12.50
N MET A 135 13.63 6.07 12.41
CA MET A 135 13.17 6.93 13.51
C MET A 135 11.66 6.79 13.65
N GLU A 136 11.17 6.52 14.87
CA GLU A 136 9.74 6.41 15.15
C GLU A 136 9.11 7.76 15.50
N ASP A 137 9.87 8.65 16.11
CA ASP A 137 9.40 9.97 16.53
C ASP A 137 9.58 11.02 15.43
N SER A 138 8.49 11.63 15.00
CA SER A 138 8.50 12.65 13.94
C SER A 138 9.24 13.93 14.32
N ASN A 139 9.29 14.29 15.61
CA ASN A 139 10.05 15.47 16.06
C ASN A 139 11.56 15.20 15.97
N ALA A 140 12.00 13.98 16.31
CA ALA A 140 13.39 13.58 16.14
C ALA A 140 13.78 13.57 14.65
N ALA A 141 12.92 13.04 13.78
CA ALA A 141 13.13 13.06 12.33
C ALA A 141 13.19 14.50 11.78
N TYR A 142 12.30 15.38 12.22
CA TYR A 142 12.30 16.79 11.82
C TYR A 142 13.55 17.53 12.30
N THR A 143 14.01 17.27 13.53
CA THR A 143 15.25 17.82 14.05
C THR A 143 16.47 17.35 13.24
N ALA A 144 16.52 16.07 12.89
CA ALA A 144 17.58 15.52 12.04
C ALA A 144 17.59 16.12 10.63
N TYR A 145 16.41 16.44 10.09
CA TYR A 145 16.30 17.17 8.82
C TYR A 145 16.82 18.61 8.96
N GLN A 146 16.43 19.32 10.00
CA GLN A 146 16.90 20.70 10.25
C GLN A 146 18.40 20.80 10.46
N SER A 147 19.02 19.76 11.08
CA SER A 147 20.48 19.69 11.26
C SER A 147 21.25 19.27 10.02
N GLY A 148 20.55 18.75 8.98
CA GLY A 148 21.15 18.21 7.77
C GLY A 148 21.65 16.78 7.89
N ASP A 149 21.32 16.07 9.00
CA ASP A 149 21.69 14.66 9.19
C ASP A 149 20.89 13.73 8.27
N VAL A 150 19.66 14.14 7.89
CA VAL A 150 18.84 13.52 6.85
C VAL A 150 18.39 14.58 5.85
N LEU A 151 18.25 14.19 4.59
CA LEU A 151 17.90 15.08 3.47
C LEU A 151 16.42 15.05 3.10
N PHE A 152 15.68 14.10 3.63
CA PHE A 152 14.27 13.91 3.36
C PHE A 152 13.59 13.26 4.57
N ILE A 153 12.42 13.74 4.93
CA ILE A 153 11.50 13.12 5.89
C ILE A 153 10.12 13.02 5.25
N LYS A 154 9.40 11.95 5.54
CA LYS A 154 8.05 11.76 5.02
C LYS A 154 7.01 12.48 5.87
N ASP A 155 7.14 12.39 7.19
CA ASP A 155 6.14 12.87 8.13
C ASP A 155 6.70 14.07 8.91
N VAL A 156 6.05 15.22 8.75
CA VAL A 156 6.37 16.45 9.50
C VAL A 156 5.47 16.52 10.73
N PRO A 157 6.00 16.87 11.91
CA PRO A 157 5.16 17.10 13.09
C PRO A 157 4.06 18.13 12.80
N THR A 158 2.81 17.79 13.12
CA THR A 158 1.63 18.61 12.74
C THR A 158 1.73 20.04 13.26
N GLN A 159 2.31 20.25 14.45
CA GLN A 159 2.50 21.58 15.03
C GLN A 159 3.48 22.47 14.24
N GLU A 160 4.36 21.88 13.42
CA GLU A 160 5.34 22.62 12.60
C GLU A 160 4.75 23.07 11.25
N ILE A 161 3.68 22.42 10.78
CA ILE A 161 3.09 22.66 9.47
C ILE A 161 2.73 24.15 9.21
N PRO A 162 2.15 24.89 10.18
CA PRO A 162 1.85 26.31 9.97
C PRO A 162 3.08 27.16 9.66
N SER A 163 4.23 26.82 10.26
CA SER A 163 5.50 27.54 10.04
C SER A 163 6.15 27.22 8.70
N LEU A 164 5.74 26.12 8.06
CA LEU A 164 6.29 25.62 6.79
C LEU A 164 5.47 26.04 5.59
N GLN A 165 4.31 26.67 5.79
CA GLN A 165 3.48 27.16 4.70
C GLN A 165 4.26 28.14 3.81
N GLY A 166 4.34 27.83 2.52
CA GLY A 166 5.13 28.61 1.54
C GLY A 166 6.64 28.29 1.50
N ASN A 167 7.13 27.37 2.34
CA ASN A 167 8.48 26.84 2.18
C ASN A 167 8.54 25.95 0.94
N PRO A 168 9.47 26.22 -0.03
CA PRO A 168 9.58 25.42 -1.25
C PRO A 168 10.02 23.96 -1.03
N GLU A 169 10.51 23.61 0.15
CA GLU A 169 10.90 22.25 0.51
C GLU A 169 9.74 21.46 1.19
N PHE A 170 8.65 22.15 1.57
CA PHE A 170 7.48 21.51 2.16
C PHE A 170 6.42 21.23 1.10
N HIS A 171 6.10 19.94 0.91
CA HIS A 171 5.11 19.48 -0.04
C HIS A 171 4.02 18.69 0.67
N VAL A 172 2.77 18.92 0.29
CA VAL A 172 1.63 18.10 0.66
C VAL A 172 1.16 17.40 -0.60
N GLU A 173 1.38 16.09 -0.64
CA GLU A 173 1.02 15.27 -1.80
C GLU A 173 -0.31 14.55 -1.52
N PRO A 174 -1.33 14.70 -2.38
CA PRO A 174 -2.59 14.02 -2.22
C PRO A 174 -2.41 12.50 -2.32
N ASN A 175 -3.02 11.77 -1.39
CA ASN A 175 -3.10 10.32 -1.42
C ASN A 175 -4.54 9.90 -1.75
N LEU A 176 -4.72 9.03 -2.75
CA LEU A 176 -6.02 8.47 -3.14
C LEU A 176 -6.48 7.42 -2.12
N GLY A 177 -6.68 7.85 -0.89
CA GLY A 177 -7.11 7.01 0.21
C GLY A 177 -8.06 7.75 1.15
N THR A 178 -8.94 7.00 1.80
CA THR A 178 -9.84 7.54 2.82
C THR A 178 -9.51 6.89 4.15
N TYR A 179 -9.24 7.71 5.16
CA TYR A 179 -9.11 7.24 6.54
C TYR A 179 -10.49 7.14 7.16
N TYR A 180 -10.85 5.97 7.67
CA TYR A 180 -12.17 5.71 8.26
C TYR A 180 -12.09 4.84 9.51
N LEU A 181 -13.14 4.93 10.34
CA LEU A 181 -13.34 4.06 11.49
C LEU A 181 -14.25 2.90 11.08
N SER A 182 -13.76 1.68 11.23
CA SER A 182 -14.55 0.47 11.00
C SER A 182 -15.35 0.12 12.26
N MET A 183 -16.61 -0.21 12.06
CA MET A 183 -17.50 -0.67 13.15
C MET A 183 -17.73 -2.18 13.02
N ASN A 184 -17.52 -2.93 14.11
CA ASN A 184 -17.84 -4.35 14.12
C ASN A 184 -19.36 -4.54 14.14
N LEU A 185 -19.94 -4.99 13.01
CA LEU A 185 -21.38 -5.16 12.87
C LEU A 185 -21.92 -6.40 13.61
N GLU A 186 -21.06 -7.29 14.11
CA GLU A 186 -21.45 -8.39 14.99
C GLU A 186 -21.66 -7.94 16.43
N ASP A 187 -21.20 -6.73 16.79
CA ASP A 187 -21.47 -6.15 18.09
C ASP A 187 -22.91 -5.58 18.11
N PRO A 188 -23.77 -6.02 19.04
CA PRO A 188 -25.16 -5.54 19.17
C PRO A 188 -25.30 -4.03 19.26
N ALA A 189 -24.28 -3.32 19.76
CA ALA A 189 -24.28 -1.85 19.81
C ALA A 189 -24.32 -1.22 18.42
N PHE A 190 -23.81 -1.89 17.38
CA PHE A 190 -23.73 -1.39 16.01
C PHE A 190 -24.71 -2.05 15.03
N GLU A 191 -25.58 -2.95 15.46
CA GLU A 191 -26.63 -3.54 14.62
C GLU A 191 -27.55 -2.47 14.04
N ASN A 192 -27.92 -1.48 14.87
CA ASN A 192 -28.81 -0.39 14.43
C ASN A 192 -28.07 0.62 13.57
N VAL A 193 -28.49 0.75 12.31
CA VAL A 193 -27.93 1.72 11.35
C VAL A 193 -27.95 3.16 11.85
N ASN A 194 -28.97 3.55 12.63
CA ASN A 194 -29.07 4.90 13.16
C ASN A 194 -27.99 5.20 14.21
N VAL A 195 -27.53 4.21 14.97
CA VAL A 195 -26.38 4.36 15.88
C VAL A 195 -25.11 4.64 15.07
N ARG A 196 -24.89 3.89 13.99
CA ARG A 196 -23.74 4.10 13.10
C ARG A 196 -23.77 5.47 12.44
N LYS A 197 -24.94 5.90 11.95
CA LYS A 197 -25.14 7.25 11.39
C LYS A 197 -24.86 8.32 12.43
N ALA A 198 -25.41 8.19 13.64
CA ALA A 198 -25.20 9.18 14.71
C ALA A 198 -23.72 9.34 15.07
N LEU A 199 -22.99 8.24 15.18
CA LEU A 199 -21.53 8.27 15.43
C LEU A 199 -20.78 8.94 14.28
N SER A 200 -21.17 8.66 13.03
CA SER A 200 -20.56 9.28 11.87
C SER A 200 -20.82 10.78 11.82
N LEU A 201 -22.05 11.22 12.09
CA LEU A 201 -22.43 12.63 12.13
C LEU A 201 -21.81 13.40 13.30
N ALA A 202 -21.48 12.71 14.41
CA ALA A 202 -20.83 13.33 15.57
C ALA A 202 -19.37 13.75 15.30
N ILE A 203 -18.76 13.29 14.20
CA ILE A 203 -17.39 13.66 13.84
C ILE A 203 -17.40 14.95 13.02
N ASP A 204 -16.86 16.03 13.59
CA ASP A 204 -16.59 17.27 12.86
C ASP A 204 -15.36 17.08 11.94
N ARG A 205 -15.63 16.71 10.69
CA ARG A 205 -14.60 16.39 9.68
C ARG A 205 -13.80 17.61 9.28
N ASP A 206 -14.46 18.77 9.23
CA ASP A 206 -13.81 20.05 8.89
C ASP A 206 -12.82 20.45 9.99
N TYR A 207 -13.21 20.31 11.25
CA TYR A 207 -12.32 20.57 12.38
C TYR A 207 -11.11 19.60 12.38
N VAL A 208 -11.37 18.31 12.14
CA VAL A 208 -10.28 17.32 12.05
C VAL A 208 -9.32 17.66 10.92
N ALA A 209 -9.81 17.86 9.71
CA ALA A 209 -8.98 18.10 8.53
C ALA A 209 -8.25 19.46 8.59
N ASN A 210 -8.96 20.53 8.89
CA ASN A 210 -8.43 21.89 8.78
C ASN A 210 -7.72 22.36 10.05
N THR A 211 -8.16 21.92 11.23
CA THR A 211 -7.59 22.38 12.51
C THR A 211 -6.61 21.38 13.10
N LEU A 212 -7.02 20.12 13.27
CA LEU A 212 -6.13 19.12 13.86
C LEU A 212 -5.02 18.69 12.89
N MET A 213 -5.35 18.47 11.62
CA MET A 213 -4.42 18.03 10.58
C MET A 213 -3.84 19.20 9.76
N GLN A 214 -4.11 20.43 10.16
CA GLN A 214 -3.56 21.66 9.57
C GLN A 214 -3.71 21.75 8.04
N GLY A 215 -4.82 21.24 7.49
CA GLY A 215 -5.13 21.29 6.06
C GLY A 215 -4.34 20.29 5.20
N THR A 216 -3.64 19.33 5.79
CA THR A 216 -2.94 18.24 5.06
C THR A 216 -3.87 17.09 4.69
N TYR A 217 -5.11 17.11 5.19
CA TYR A 217 -6.18 16.18 4.85
C TYR A 217 -7.39 16.96 4.31
N SER A 218 -8.22 16.31 3.52
CA SER A 218 -9.51 16.83 3.09
C SER A 218 -10.64 16.16 3.88
N PRO A 219 -11.72 16.88 4.26
CA PRO A 219 -12.88 16.26 4.88
C PRO A 219 -13.50 15.23 3.93
N ALA A 220 -13.76 14.01 4.40
CA ALA A 220 -14.35 12.94 3.59
C ALA A 220 -15.81 12.70 3.99
N TYR A 221 -16.73 12.91 3.05
CA TYR A 221 -18.15 12.65 3.18
C TYR A 221 -18.61 11.42 2.40
N ASN A 222 -17.69 10.80 1.66
CA ASN A 222 -17.85 9.56 0.91
C ASN A 222 -16.71 8.60 1.25
N LEU A 223 -16.92 7.30 1.05
CA LEU A 223 -15.86 6.29 1.25
C LEU A 223 -14.77 6.41 0.19
N VAL A 224 -15.16 6.67 -1.06
CA VAL A 224 -14.20 6.92 -2.14
C VAL A 224 -13.77 8.38 -2.05
N GLY A 225 -12.46 8.61 -1.91
CA GLY A 225 -11.88 9.95 -1.84
C GLY A 225 -12.03 10.77 -3.12
N GLU A 226 -11.69 12.05 -3.04
CA GLU A 226 -11.62 12.91 -4.22
C GLU A 226 -10.46 12.50 -5.14
N GLY A 227 -10.58 12.81 -6.43
CA GLY A 227 -9.57 12.51 -7.44
C GLY A 227 -9.76 11.20 -8.21
N TRP A 228 -10.68 10.35 -7.78
CA TRP A 228 -11.09 9.17 -8.56
C TRP A 228 -12.00 9.57 -9.71
N VAL A 229 -11.77 8.94 -10.87
CA VAL A 229 -12.55 9.17 -12.09
C VAL A 229 -13.36 7.94 -12.47
N ASP A 230 -14.51 8.17 -13.08
CA ASP A 230 -15.35 7.15 -13.70
C ASP A 230 -14.79 6.76 -15.08
N THR A 231 -15.37 5.76 -15.71
CA THR A 231 -14.96 5.21 -17.03
C THR A 231 -14.96 6.25 -18.15
N ASP A 232 -15.75 7.30 -18.03
CA ASP A 232 -15.85 8.41 -18.99
C ASP A 232 -14.90 9.58 -18.66
N GLY A 233 -14.10 9.46 -17.57
CA GLY A 233 -13.17 10.49 -17.10
C GLY A 233 -13.80 11.57 -16.21
N SER A 234 -15.10 11.49 -15.93
CA SER A 234 -15.76 12.38 -14.97
C SER A 234 -15.45 11.99 -13.51
N SER A 235 -15.71 12.89 -12.55
CA SER A 235 -15.53 12.58 -11.13
C SER A 235 -16.44 11.45 -10.67
N PHE A 236 -15.85 10.41 -10.10
CA PHE A 236 -16.62 9.29 -9.51
C PHE A 236 -17.62 9.80 -8.44
N ASN A 237 -17.18 10.67 -7.55
CA ASN A 237 -18.04 11.20 -6.48
C ASN A 237 -19.20 12.05 -7.01
N ALA A 238 -19.03 12.73 -8.14
CA ALA A 238 -20.13 13.49 -8.76
C ALA A 238 -21.20 12.56 -9.35
N ASN A 239 -20.84 11.35 -9.77
CA ASN A 239 -21.75 10.38 -10.36
C ASN A 239 -22.34 9.40 -9.34
N ALA A 240 -21.53 9.04 -8.33
CA ALA A 240 -21.94 8.12 -7.29
C ALA A 240 -23.11 8.68 -6.47
N ASN A 241 -24.07 7.83 -6.11
CA ASN A 241 -25.23 8.20 -5.30
C ASN A 241 -25.99 9.46 -5.81
N GLY A 242 -25.99 9.68 -7.13
CA GLY A 242 -26.62 10.86 -7.74
C GLY A 242 -25.93 12.18 -7.38
N GLY A 243 -24.65 12.16 -7.04
CA GLY A 243 -23.86 13.31 -6.61
C GLY A 243 -24.09 13.72 -5.15
N GLN A 244 -24.85 12.92 -4.40
CA GLN A 244 -25.12 13.20 -2.97
C GLN A 244 -24.06 12.53 -2.08
N SER A 245 -23.68 13.22 -1.01
CA SER A 245 -22.87 12.64 0.06
C SER A 245 -23.58 11.46 0.73
N TYR A 246 -22.86 10.43 1.10
CA TYR A 246 -23.37 9.34 1.95
C TYR A 246 -23.55 9.77 3.41
N ILE A 247 -22.95 10.88 3.80
CA ILE A 247 -22.97 11.45 5.14
C ILE A 247 -23.50 12.88 5.01
N SER A 248 -24.79 13.05 5.20
CA SER A 248 -25.46 14.34 5.22
C SER A 248 -26.38 14.43 6.44
N ASP A 249 -26.67 15.67 6.87
CA ASP A 249 -27.59 15.95 7.97
C ASP A 249 -29.06 15.87 7.53
N ASP A 250 -29.33 15.57 6.26
CA ASP A 250 -30.67 15.51 5.64
C ASP A 250 -31.35 14.13 5.75
#